data_e8cdc4a1ceee54c1208b926d8d219f0f
#
_entry.id   e8cdc4a1ceee54c1208b926d8d219f0f
#
_cell.length_a   1.000
_cell.length_b   1.000
_cell.length_c   1.000
_cell.angle_alpha   90.00
_cell.angle_beta   90.00
_cell.angle_gamma   90.00
#
_symmetry.space_group_name_H-M   'P 1'
#
loop_
_entity.id
_entity.type
_entity.pdbx_description
1 polymer ?
#
loop_
_entity_poly.entity_id
_entity_poly.type
_entity_poly.pdbx_seq_one_letter_code
_entity_poly.pdbx_strand_id
1 'polypeptide(L)'
;MSAPVIAAEGLSKWYGQIIGLNDVTFEVPPGITGLLGPNGAGKSTFMKLATGQLQPSKGRIAVLGQTIWGNPSLYFRIGFCPEQDAFYERMTGLEWVAALVRLNGADETSAAGAARRALGLVDLLDAADRRIGAYSKGMRQRVKMAQAIAHDPELLILDEPLAGMDPLARRKTIRMIKEWGREGRSVLVSSHVLHEIESMTPNILLINQGRILAEGNVHQIRDLIDEHPHKVYVKADRTRALARELLAQEDVLSLAFEGEAVVVQTSKPDAFYARLTELAASGVHGAIHEVTSPDDNLQAVFEYLVK
;
A
#
# COMPACT_ATOMS: atom_id res chain seq x y z
N MET A 1 -10.36 17.32 16.88
CA MET A 1 -9.94 16.34 15.84
C MET A 1 -10.63 16.73 14.54
N SER A 2 -9.95 16.74 13.41
CA SER A 2 -10.56 17.01 12.10
C SER A 2 -11.51 15.86 11.73
N ALA A 3 -12.62 16.17 11.01
CA ALA A 3 -13.57 15.16 10.58
C ALA A 3 -12.91 14.12 9.65
N PRO A 4 -13.26 12.83 9.76
CA PRO A 4 -12.69 11.80 8.91
C PRO A 4 -13.10 12.00 7.44
N VAL A 5 -12.22 11.64 6.52
CA VAL A 5 -12.51 11.73 5.06
C VAL A 5 -13.27 10.51 4.56
N ILE A 6 -13.11 9.36 5.23
CA ILE A 6 -13.96 8.18 5.04
C ILE A 6 -14.31 7.64 6.41
N ALA A 7 -15.59 7.33 6.63
CA ALA A 7 -16.07 6.66 7.82
C ALA A 7 -16.88 5.43 7.43
N ALA A 8 -16.54 4.28 7.98
CA ALA A 8 -17.23 3.00 7.79
C ALA A 8 -17.81 2.55 9.12
N GLU A 9 -19.07 2.13 9.14
CA GLU A 9 -19.77 1.65 10.34
C GLU A 9 -20.52 0.35 10.05
N GLY A 10 -20.11 -0.73 10.70
CA GLY A 10 -20.68 -2.07 10.53
C GLY A 10 -20.69 -2.52 9.06
N LEU A 11 -19.70 -2.04 8.28
CA LEU A 11 -19.69 -2.16 6.82
C LEU A 11 -19.39 -3.59 6.41
N SER A 12 -20.32 -4.20 5.63
CA SER A 12 -20.14 -5.53 5.07
C SER A 12 -20.46 -5.56 3.58
N LYS A 13 -19.70 -6.36 2.84
CA LYS A 13 -19.96 -6.63 1.42
C LYS A 13 -19.87 -8.11 1.11
N TRP A 14 -20.96 -8.63 0.53
CA TRP A 14 -21.10 -10.02 0.12
C TRP A 14 -21.22 -10.10 -1.40
N TYR A 15 -20.56 -11.09 -1.98
CA TYR A 15 -20.67 -11.48 -3.39
C TYR A 15 -21.28 -12.89 -3.41
N GLY A 16 -22.62 -12.96 -3.38
CA GLY A 16 -23.30 -14.23 -3.13
C GLY A 16 -22.94 -14.79 -1.76
N GLN A 17 -22.24 -15.93 -1.73
CA GLN A 17 -21.76 -16.58 -0.50
C GLN A 17 -20.35 -16.14 -0.07
N ILE A 18 -19.66 -15.37 -0.89
CA ILE A 18 -18.29 -14.92 -0.61
C ILE A 18 -18.33 -13.58 0.11
N ILE A 19 -17.63 -13.48 1.25
CA ILE A 19 -17.50 -12.24 2.02
C ILE A 19 -16.28 -11.47 1.49
N GLY A 20 -16.51 -10.25 1.02
CA GLY A 20 -15.44 -9.33 0.65
C GLY A 20 -15.04 -8.40 1.81
N LEU A 21 -16.03 -7.97 2.63
CA LEU A 21 -15.84 -7.24 3.89
C LEU A 21 -16.83 -7.76 4.92
N ASN A 22 -16.39 -7.83 6.19
CA ASN A 22 -17.17 -8.43 7.26
C ASN A 22 -17.18 -7.52 8.50
N ASP A 23 -18.27 -6.76 8.67
CA ASP A 23 -18.57 -5.96 9.86
C ASP A 23 -17.41 -5.03 10.28
N VAL A 24 -16.90 -4.23 9.33
CA VAL A 24 -15.78 -3.33 9.59
C VAL A 24 -16.27 -1.95 10.02
N THR A 25 -15.67 -1.43 11.10
CA THR A 25 -15.91 -0.08 11.62
C THR A 25 -14.57 0.59 11.82
N PHE A 26 -14.32 1.69 11.12
CA PHE A 26 -13.08 2.48 11.22
C PHE A 26 -13.23 3.83 10.53
N GLU A 27 -12.26 4.71 10.77
CA GLU A 27 -12.19 6.04 10.18
C GLU A 27 -10.86 6.27 9.47
N VAL A 28 -10.90 6.93 8.32
CA VAL A 28 -9.71 7.41 7.60
C VAL A 28 -9.58 8.90 7.88
N PRO A 29 -8.51 9.32 8.59
CA PRO A 29 -8.28 10.74 8.87
C PRO A 29 -7.84 11.49 7.59
N PRO A 30 -7.90 12.84 7.57
CA PRO A 30 -7.26 13.64 6.54
C PRO A 30 -5.75 13.36 6.41
N GLY A 31 -5.21 13.58 5.22
CA GLY A 31 -3.82 13.29 4.89
C GLY A 31 -3.66 11.94 4.19
N ILE A 32 -2.50 11.30 4.32
CA ILE A 32 -2.20 10.03 3.66
C ILE A 32 -2.44 8.87 4.62
N THR A 33 -3.27 7.91 4.21
CA THR A 33 -3.49 6.65 4.93
C THR A 33 -3.17 5.47 4.01
N GLY A 34 -2.37 4.53 4.49
CA GLY A 34 -2.06 3.27 3.82
C GLY A 34 -3.07 2.19 4.17
N LEU A 35 -3.63 1.52 3.17
CA LEU A 35 -4.46 0.31 3.34
C LEU A 35 -3.61 -0.92 3.00
N LEU A 36 -3.17 -1.62 4.01
CA LEU A 36 -2.22 -2.71 3.92
C LEU A 36 -2.90 -4.05 4.10
N GLY A 37 -2.56 -5.02 3.25
CA GLY A 37 -3.12 -6.37 3.38
C GLY A 37 -2.75 -7.28 2.21
N PRO A 38 -2.77 -8.61 2.40
CA PRO A 38 -2.49 -9.56 1.32
C PRO A 38 -3.51 -9.48 0.18
N ASN A 39 -3.20 -10.18 -0.91
CA ASN A 39 -4.17 -10.33 -2.00
C ASN A 39 -5.41 -11.07 -1.50
N GLY A 40 -6.59 -10.57 -1.88
CA GLY A 40 -7.87 -11.12 -1.39
C GLY A 40 -8.30 -10.65 0.00
N ALA A 41 -7.53 -9.80 0.69
CA ALA A 41 -7.86 -9.29 2.03
C ALA A 41 -9.12 -8.41 2.09
N GLY A 42 -9.59 -7.88 0.95
CA GLY A 42 -10.74 -6.98 0.89
C GLY A 42 -10.41 -5.53 0.49
N LYS A 43 -9.14 -5.19 0.24
CA LYS A 43 -8.69 -3.82 -0.12
C LYS A 43 -9.48 -3.21 -1.27
N SER A 44 -9.48 -3.87 -2.43
CA SER A 44 -10.21 -3.38 -3.61
C SER A 44 -11.74 -3.36 -3.41
N THR A 45 -12.29 -4.27 -2.60
CA THR A 45 -13.70 -4.23 -2.21
C THR A 45 -14.02 -2.97 -1.43
N PHE A 46 -13.20 -2.65 -0.43
CA PHE A 46 -13.37 -1.42 0.34
C PHE A 46 -13.24 -0.18 -0.54
N MET A 47 -12.22 -0.10 -1.38
CA MET A 47 -12.03 1.04 -2.28
C MET A 47 -13.19 1.23 -3.27
N LYS A 48 -13.76 0.14 -3.81
CA LYS A 48 -14.94 0.19 -4.67
C LYS A 48 -16.20 0.66 -3.92
N LEU A 49 -16.34 0.34 -2.64
CA LEU A 49 -17.40 0.89 -1.79
C LEU A 49 -17.16 2.38 -1.54
N ALA A 50 -15.94 2.79 -1.22
CA ALA A 50 -15.57 4.18 -0.97
C ALA A 50 -15.65 5.08 -2.22
N THR A 51 -15.62 4.50 -3.42
CA THR A 51 -15.80 5.22 -4.70
C THR A 51 -17.24 5.12 -5.25
N GLY A 52 -18.15 4.46 -4.51
CA GLY A 52 -19.55 4.30 -4.95
C GLY A 52 -19.75 3.33 -6.11
N GLN A 53 -18.74 2.54 -6.49
CA GLN A 53 -18.86 1.50 -7.52
C GLN A 53 -19.64 0.27 -7.01
N LEU A 54 -19.67 0.08 -5.69
CA LEU A 54 -20.39 -0.99 -5.03
C LEU A 54 -21.31 -0.42 -3.95
N GLN A 55 -22.47 -1.02 -3.79
CA GLN A 55 -23.35 -0.76 -2.66
C GLN A 55 -22.99 -1.69 -1.50
N PRO A 56 -22.95 -1.20 -0.25
CA PRO A 56 -22.84 -2.05 0.93
C PRO A 56 -23.97 -3.10 0.99
N SER A 57 -23.64 -4.30 1.47
CA SER A 57 -24.66 -5.32 1.79
C SER A 57 -25.26 -5.07 3.17
N LYS A 58 -24.46 -4.56 4.12
CA LYS A 58 -24.87 -4.09 5.45
C LYS A 58 -24.00 -2.93 5.88
N GLY A 59 -24.45 -2.17 6.89
CA GLY A 59 -23.74 -1.03 7.42
C GLY A 59 -23.78 0.19 6.50
N ARG A 60 -22.91 1.14 6.76
CA ARG A 60 -22.85 2.38 6.01
C ARG A 60 -21.39 2.83 5.77
N ILE A 61 -21.22 3.60 4.72
CA ILE A 61 -19.98 4.29 4.40
C ILE A 61 -20.27 5.73 4.02
N ALA A 62 -19.56 6.65 4.66
CA ALA A 62 -19.57 8.07 4.33
C ALA A 62 -18.19 8.47 3.79
N VAL A 63 -18.17 9.30 2.76
CA VAL A 63 -16.97 9.87 2.16
C VAL A 63 -17.12 11.37 2.11
N LEU A 64 -16.11 12.10 2.60
CA LEU A 64 -16.17 13.57 2.76
C LEU A 64 -17.45 14.03 3.49
N GLY A 65 -17.83 13.25 4.53
CA GLY A 65 -19.02 13.52 5.37
C GLY A 65 -20.37 13.18 4.75
N GLN A 66 -20.41 12.55 3.57
CA GLN A 66 -21.67 12.25 2.86
C GLN A 66 -21.73 10.78 2.43
N THR A 67 -22.96 10.25 2.29
CA THR A 67 -23.17 8.92 1.70
C THR A 67 -22.74 8.95 0.23
N ILE A 68 -21.84 8.02 -0.13
CA ILE A 68 -21.27 7.96 -1.48
C ILE A 68 -22.20 7.30 -2.51
N TRP A 69 -22.95 6.26 -2.11
CA TRP A 69 -23.82 5.51 -3.01
C TRP A 69 -24.93 6.38 -3.59
N GLY A 70 -25.00 6.48 -4.92
CA GLY A 70 -26.01 7.29 -5.60
C GLY A 70 -25.78 8.80 -5.47
N ASN A 71 -24.60 9.25 -5.11
CA ASN A 71 -24.27 10.68 -4.94
C ASN A 71 -23.28 11.19 -5.99
N PRO A 72 -23.75 11.56 -7.19
CA PRO A 72 -22.87 12.04 -8.27
C PRO A 72 -22.01 13.24 -7.90
N SER A 73 -22.47 14.13 -7.01
CA SER A 73 -21.71 15.32 -6.59
C SER A 73 -20.41 14.97 -5.87
N LEU A 74 -20.32 13.79 -5.23
CA LEU A 74 -19.09 13.33 -4.62
C LEU A 74 -18.09 12.77 -5.64
N TYR A 75 -18.56 12.18 -6.74
CA TYR A 75 -17.66 11.59 -7.74
C TYR A 75 -16.71 12.60 -8.36
N PHE A 76 -17.11 13.87 -8.46
CA PHE A 76 -16.28 14.97 -8.92
C PHE A 76 -15.16 15.36 -7.93
N ARG A 77 -15.29 14.96 -6.68
CA ARG A 77 -14.34 15.28 -5.61
C ARG A 77 -13.40 14.13 -5.28
N ILE A 78 -13.58 12.98 -5.96
CA ILE A 78 -12.82 11.76 -5.71
C ILE A 78 -12.07 11.34 -6.97
N GLY A 79 -10.76 11.18 -6.87
CA GLY A 79 -9.94 10.54 -7.90
C GLY A 79 -9.71 9.08 -7.59
N PHE A 80 -9.87 8.22 -8.59
CA PHE A 80 -9.68 6.78 -8.43
C PHE A 80 -8.67 6.20 -9.43
N CYS A 81 -7.63 5.56 -8.91
CA CYS A 81 -6.68 4.76 -9.67
C CYS A 81 -6.95 3.27 -9.39
N PRO A 82 -7.59 2.52 -10.29
CA PRO A 82 -7.88 1.10 -10.09
C PRO A 82 -6.62 0.24 -10.25
N GLU A 83 -6.58 -0.93 -9.60
CA GLU A 83 -5.55 -1.93 -9.83
C GLU A 83 -5.62 -2.46 -11.28
N GLN A 84 -6.81 -2.86 -11.73
CA GLN A 84 -7.02 -3.46 -13.04
C GLN A 84 -7.07 -2.42 -14.14
N ASP A 85 -6.53 -2.79 -15.30
CA ASP A 85 -6.63 -2.00 -16.52
C ASP A 85 -8.03 -2.13 -17.12
N ALA A 86 -8.63 -0.96 -17.49
CA ALA A 86 -9.93 -0.88 -18.14
C ALA A 86 -9.92 0.21 -19.24
N PHE A 87 -8.96 0.12 -20.14
CA PHE A 87 -8.77 1.13 -21.18
C PHE A 87 -9.46 0.79 -22.51
N TYR A 88 -9.86 1.82 -23.25
CA TYR A 88 -10.08 1.70 -24.68
C TYR A 88 -8.73 1.80 -25.39
N GLU A 89 -8.13 0.68 -25.71
CA GLU A 89 -6.73 0.58 -26.19
C GLU A 89 -6.45 1.33 -27.51
N ARG A 90 -7.50 1.65 -28.28
CA ARG A 90 -7.38 2.44 -29.52
C ARG A 90 -7.25 3.95 -29.27
N MET A 91 -7.64 4.41 -28.07
CA MET A 91 -7.48 5.81 -27.69
C MET A 91 -6.03 6.11 -27.33
N THR A 92 -5.61 7.35 -27.55
CA THR A 92 -4.35 7.86 -27.02
C THR A 92 -4.47 8.16 -25.54
N GLY A 93 -3.32 8.31 -24.83
CA GLY A 93 -3.34 8.70 -23.41
C GLY A 93 -4.05 10.03 -23.20
N LEU A 94 -3.83 11.00 -24.09
CA LEU A 94 -4.49 12.32 -24.05
C LEU A 94 -6.00 12.21 -24.24
N GLU A 95 -6.45 11.51 -25.28
CA GLU A 95 -7.88 11.30 -25.54
C GLU A 95 -8.58 10.62 -24.38
N TRP A 96 -7.96 9.60 -23.79
CA TRP A 96 -8.50 8.86 -22.65
C TRP A 96 -8.71 9.77 -21.43
N VAL A 97 -7.65 10.46 -20.99
CA VAL A 97 -7.72 11.31 -19.79
C VAL A 97 -8.66 12.50 -20.03
N ALA A 98 -8.61 13.14 -21.22
CA ALA A 98 -9.52 14.23 -21.56
C ALA A 98 -10.99 13.79 -21.59
N ALA A 99 -11.29 12.58 -22.10
CA ALA A 99 -12.65 12.04 -22.09
C ALA A 99 -13.20 11.90 -20.67
N LEU A 100 -12.38 11.41 -19.73
CA LEU A 100 -12.79 11.27 -18.32
C LEU A 100 -13.01 12.64 -17.64
N VAL A 101 -12.17 13.63 -17.94
CA VAL A 101 -12.35 15.02 -17.44
C VAL A 101 -13.64 15.63 -18.01
N ARG A 102 -13.97 15.35 -19.27
CA ARG A 102 -15.24 15.80 -19.86
C ARG A 102 -16.46 15.14 -19.18
N LEU A 103 -16.37 13.88 -18.79
CA LEU A 103 -17.44 13.23 -18.01
C LEU A 103 -17.65 13.91 -16.64
N ASN A 104 -16.64 14.59 -16.12
CA ASN A 104 -16.74 15.45 -14.94
C ASN A 104 -17.27 16.86 -15.25
N GLY A 105 -17.80 17.12 -16.45
CA GLY A 105 -18.49 18.36 -16.82
C GLY A 105 -17.60 19.44 -17.41
N ALA A 106 -16.30 19.20 -17.64
CA ALA A 106 -15.41 20.17 -18.29
C ALA A 106 -15.71 20.27 -19.79
N ASP A 107 -15.55 21.50 -20.36
CA ASP A 107 -15.55 21.67 -21.78
C ASP A 107 -14.31 21.05 -22.45
N GLU A 108 -14.32 20.95 -23.79
CA GLU A 108 -13.28 20.23 -24.53
C GLU A 108 -11.89 20.85 -24.36
N THR A 109 -11.79 22.18 -24.37
CA THR A 109 -10.50 22.89 -24.22
C THR A 109 -9.93 22.74 -22.83
N SER A 110 -10.76 22.91 -21.80
CA SER A 110 -10.41 22.76 -20.41
C SER A 110 -9.98 21.30 -20.10
N ALA A 111 -10.71 20.34 -20.66
CA ALA A 111 -10.40 18.91 -20.48
C ALA A 111 -9.06 18.51 -21.12
N ALA A 112 -8.79 18.98 -22.34
CA ALA A 112 -7.50 18.72 -23.00
C ALA A 112 -6.33 19.35 -22.22
N GLY A 113 -6.50 20.58 -21.71
CA GLY A 113 -5.52 21.23 -20.85
C GLY A 113 -5.25 20.48 -19.55
N ALA A 114 -6.31 20.04 -18.86
CA ALA A 114 -6.21 19.25 -17.64
C ALA A 114 -5.53 17.90 -17.88
N ALA A 115 -5.89 17.22 -18.97
CA ALA A 115 -5.29 15.95 -19.35
C ALA A 115 -3.78 16.09 -19.64
N ARG A 116 -3.35 17.12 -20.36
CA ARG A 116 -1.93 17.39 -20.62
C ARG A 116 -1.16 17.66 -19.32
N ARG A 117 -1.71 18.48 -18.42
CA ARG A 117 -1.09 18.71 -17.10
C ARG A 117 -0.94 17.41 -16.31
N ALA A 118 -2.01 16.60 -16.22
CA ALA A 118 -1.99 15.35 -15.50
C ALA A 118 -0.98 14.35 -16.09
N LEU A 119 -0.92 14.22 -17.42
CA LEU A 119 0.08 13.37 -18.09
C LEU A 119 1.50 13.88 -17.87
N GLY A 120 1.70 15.20 -17.80
CA GLY A 120 3.01 15.79 -17.45
C GLY A 120 3.44 15.43 -16.04
N LEU A 121 2.54 15.47 -15.05
CA LEU A 121 2.84 15.10 -13.65
C LEU A 121 3.30 13.64 -13.50
N VAL A 122 2.85 12.76 -14.37
CA VAL A 122 3.23 11.34 -14.35
C VAL A 122 4.30 10.96 -15.39
N ASP A 123 5.01 11.92 -15.97
CA ASP A 123 6.04 11.71 -17.01
C ASP A 123 5.52 10.93 -18.24
N LEU A 124 4.34 11.25 -18.72
CA LEU A 124 3.74 10.66 -19.93
C LEU A 124 3.44 11.65 -21.04
N LEU A 125 3.88 12.92 -20.91
CA LEU A 125 3.56 13.95 -21.88
C LEU A 125 4.10 13.62 -23.29
N ASP A 126 5.33 13.10 -23.37
CA ASP A 126 5.97 12.73 -24.65
C ASP A 126 5.28 11.51 -25.34
N ALA A 127 4.50 10.76 -24.58
CA ALA A 127 3.73 9.62 -25.08
C ALA A 127 2.22 9.89 -25.15
N ALA A 128 1.80 11.14 -24.86
CA ALA A 128 0.38 11.51 -24.75
C ALA A 128 -0.45 11.15 -26.01
N ASP A 129 0.14 11.31 -27.19
CA ASP A 129 -0.52 11.06 -28.49
C ASP A 129 -0.32 9.61 -29.00
N ARG A 130 0.36 8.74 -28.24
CA ARG A 130 0.46 7.31 -28.56
C ARG A 130 -0.78 6.57 -28.04
N ARG A 131 -1.22 5.54 -28.79
CA ARG A 131 -2.32 4.66 -28.35
C ARG A 131 -1.95 3.89 -27.10
N ILE A 132 -2.90 3.77 -26.16
CA ILE A 132 -2.71 3.05 -24.88
C ILE A 132 -2.39 1.58 -25.13
N GLY A 133 -2.89 0.97 -26.20
CA GLY A 133 -2.54 -0.39 -26.60
C GLY A 133 -1.04 -0.61 -26.83
N ALA A 134 -0.28 0.46 -27.14
CA ALA A 134 1.18 0.42 -27.30
C ALA A 134 1.96 0.82 -26.02
N TYR A 135 1.28 1.04 -24.90
CA TYR A 135 1.92 1.39 -23.63
C TYR A 135 2.49 0.16 -22.93
N SER A 136 3.65 0.32 -22.31
CA SER A 136 4.18 -0.67 -21.37
C SER A 136 3.31 -0.74 -20.10
N LYS A 137 3.48 -1.79 -19.29
CA LYS A 137 2.75 -1.94 -18.02
C LYS A 137 2.95 -0.72 -17.11
N GLY A 138 4.19 -0.21 -16.98
CA GLY A 138 4.47 0.99 -16.20
C GLY A 138 3.85 2.26 -16.79
N MET A 139 3.74 2.40 -18.12
CA MET A 139 3.03 3.52 -18.76
C MET A 139 1.52 3.41 -18.52
N ARG A 140 0.94 2.22 -18.59
CA ARG A 140 -0.48 1.96 -18.26
C ARG A 140 -0.78 2.34 -16.81
N GLN A 141 0.12 2.00 -15.88
CA GLN A 141 -0.04 2.39 -14.48
C GLN A 141 0.01 3.92 -14.30
N ARG A 142 0.93 4.59 -15.00
CA ARG A 142 1.04 6.05 -14.94
C ARG A 142 -0.17 6.77 -15.55
N VAL A 143 -0.77 6.29 -16.65
CA VAL A 143 -1.99 6.89 -17.17
C VAL A 143 -3.20 6.68 -16.27
N LYS A 144 -3.28 5.56 -15.50
CA LYS A 144 -4.27 5.38 -14.43
C LYS A 144 -4.10 6.43 -13.32
N MET A 145 -2.88 6.75 -12.97
CA MET A 145 -2.60 7.85 -12.04
C MET A 145 -3.03 9.21 -12.63
N ALA A 146 -2.67 9.48 -13.91
CA ALA A 146 -3.07 10.72 -14.57
C ALA A 146 -4.60 10.90 -14.58
N GLN A 147 -5.37 9.85 -14.87
CA GLN A 147 -6.84 9.94 -14.85
C GLN A 147 -7.39 10.26 -13.47
N ALA A 148 -6.76 9.72 -12.41
CA ALA A 148 -7.22 9.94 -11.04
C ALA A 148 -7.03 11.40 -10.60
N ILE A 149 -6.01 12.09 -11.13
CA ILE A 149 -5.64 13.45 -10.70
C ILE A 149 -6.15 14.56 -11.61
N ALA A 150 -6.56 14.23 -12.83
CA ALA A 150 -6.77 15.24 -13.89
C ALA A 150 -7.84 16.29 -13.58
N HIS A 151 -8.83 15.95 -12.74
CA HIS A 151 -9.93 16.84 -12.34
C HIS A 151 -9.73 17.49 -10.97
N ASP A 152 -8.50 17.42 -10.42
CA ASP A 152 -8.11 18.06 -9.15
C ASP A 152 -8.97 17.65 -7.94
N PRO A 153 -9.05 16.36 -7.60
CA PRO A 153 -9.90 15.85 -6.54
C PRO A 153 -9.40 16.21 -5.12
N GLU A 154 -10.31 16.24 -4.16
CA GLU A 154 -10.02 16.44 -2.72
C GLU A 154 -9.52 15.14 -2.06
N LEU A 155 -10.02 13.99 -2.52
CA LEU A 155 -9.66 12.66 -2.05
C LEU A 155 -9.17 11.80 -3.21
N LEU A 156 -8.00 11.20 -3.05
CA LEU A 156 -7.45 10.21 -3.96
C LEU A 156 -7.56 8.82 -3.35
N ILE A 157 -8.07 7.88 -4.13
CA ILE A 157 -8.12 6.47 -3.78
C ILE A 157 -7.30 5.70 -4.82
N LEU A 158 -6.18 5.12 -4.37
CA LEU A 158 -5.16 4.52 -5.22
C LEU A 158 -5.00 3.04 -4.89
N ASP A 159 -5.48 2.18 -5.80
CA ASP A 159 -5.40 0.71 -5.60
C ASP A 159 -4.14 0.16 -6.27
N GLU A 160 -3.15 -0.29 -5.46
CA GLU A 160 -1.85 -0.81 -5.85
C GLU A 160 -1.13 0.12 -6.88
N PRO A 161 -0.96 1.44 -6.60
CA PRO A 161 -0.49 2.40 -7.59
C PRO A 161 0.95 2.17 -8.07
N LEU A 162 1.76 1.44 -7.31
CA LEU A 162 3.17 1.18 -7.62
C LEU A 162 3.39 -0.14 -8.40
N ALA A 163 2.32 -0.91 -8.61
CA ALA A 163 2.40 -2.21 -9.26
C ALA A 163 2.95 -2.10 -10.70
N GLY A 164 3.99 -2.91 -10.99
CA GLY A 164 4.59 -2.97 -12.33
C GLY A 164 5.39 -1.75 -12.75
N MET A 165 5.69 -0.83 -11.84
CA MET A 165 6.60 0.28 -12.07
C MET A 165 8.06 -0.13 -11.84
N ASP A 166 8.97 0.43 -12.62
CA ASP A 166 10.41 0.37 -12.35
C ASP A 166 10.78 1.18 -11.09
N PRO A 167 11.97 0.95 -10.48
CA PRO A 167 12.34 1.62 -9.23
C PRO A 167 12.35 3.16 -9.31
N LEU A 168 12.69 3.74 -10.46
CA LEU A 168 12.73 5.20 -10.63
C LEU A 168 11.31 5.77 -10.69
N ALA A 169 10.44 5.17 -11.50
CA ALA A 169 9.03 5.55 -11.61
C ALA A 169 8.32 5.40 -10.26
N ARG A 170 8.60 4.32 -9.52
CA ARG A 170 8.07 4.08 -8.17
C ARG A 170 8.45 5.21 -7.20
N ARG A 171 9.72 5.60 -7.14
CA ARG A 171 10.19 6.73 -6.31
C ARG A 171 9.52 8.05 -6.65
N LYS A 172 9.33 8.33 -7.95
CA LYS A 172 8.63 9.55 -8.41
C LYS A 172 7.16 9.54 -7.98
N THR A 173 6.48 8.42 -8.13
CA THR A 173 5.06 8.27 -7.71
C THR A 173 4.91 8.43 -6.19
N ILE A 174 5.79 7.82 -5.38
CA ILE A 174 5.80 8.02 -3.93
C ILE A 174 5.97 9.50 -3.58
N ARG A 175 6.92 10.20 -4.23
CA ARG A 175 7.12 11.63 -4.00
C ARG A 175 5.87 12.44 -4.33
N MET A 176 5.24 12.19 -5.47
CA MET A 176 4.00 12.85 -5.90
C MET A 176 2.86 12.63 -4.89
N ILE A 177 2.67 11.42 -4.38
CA ILE A 177 1.66 11.12 -3.35
C ILE A 177 1.95 11.93 -2.07
N LYS A 178 3.22 12.00 -1.65
CA LYS A 178 3.63 12.80 -0.46
C LYS A 178 3.40 14.29 -0.66
N GLU A 179 3.69 14.82 -1.82
CA GLU A 179 3.44 16.23 -2.17
C GLU A 179 1.95 16.54 -2.09
N TRP A 180 1.10 15.68 -2.61
CA TRP A 180 -0.35 15.83 -2.51
C TRP A 180 -0.86 15.87 -1.07
N GLY A 181 -0.38 14.98 -0.21
CA GLY A 181 -0.72 15.02 1.21
C GLY A 181 -0.28 16.33 1.89
N ARG A 182 0.88 16.88 1.49
CA ARG A 182 1.39 18.17 2.01
C ARG A 182 0.57 19.37 1.54
N GLU A 183 -0.05 19.29 0.37
CA GLU A 183 -0.95 20.31 -0.16
C GLU A 183 -2.35 20.29 0.50
N GLY A 184 -2.55 19.45 1.51
CA GLY A 184 -3.79 19.33 2.26
C GLY A 184 -4.83 18.41 1.64
N ARG A 185 -4.49 17.67 0.58
CA ARG A 185 -5.35 16.65 -0.01
C ARG A 185 -5.26 15.34 0.76
N SER A 186 -6.33 14.57 0.72
CA SER A 186 -6.37 13.26 1.36
C SER A 186 -6.10 12.15 0.35
N VAL A 187 -5.34 11.13 0.77
CA VAL A 187 -4.98 9.99 -0.07
C VAL A 187 -5.17 8.69 0.71
N LEU A 188 -5.96 7.79 0.16
CA LEU A 188 -6.02 6.40 0.58
C LEU A 188 -5.25 5.56 -0.45
N VAL A 189 -4.16 4.93 -0.05
CA VAL A 189 -3.31 4.14 -0.94
C VAL A 189 -3.22 2.70 -0.46
N SER A 190 -3.53 1.72 -1.33
CA SER A 190 -3.34 0.31 -1.00
C SER A 190 -1.98 -0.21 -1.44
N SER A 191 -1.44 -1.12 -0.67
CA SER A 191 -0.34 -2.00 -1.07
C SER A 191 -0.39 -3.31 -0.26
N HIS A 192 0.23 -4.35 -0.81
CA HIS A 192 0.54 -5.59 -0.08
C HIS A 192 2.00 -5.57 0.43
N VAL A 193 2.73 -4.48 0.22
CA VAL A 193 4.14 -4.30 0.57
C VAL A 193 4.28 -3.22 1.63
N LEU A 194 4.67 -3.60 2.84
CA LEU A 194 4.73 -2.70 4.00
C LEU A 194 5.65 -1.51 3.76
N HIS A 195 6.89 -1.73 3.32
CA HIS A 195 7.86 -0.63 3.14
C HIS A 195 7.44 0.41 2.08
N GLU A 196 6.57 0.03 1.13
CA GLU A 196 6.00 1.00 0.19
C GLU A 196 5.08 1.98 0.91
N ILE A 197 4.22 1.47 1.79
CA ILE A 197 3.32 2.30 2.60
C ILE A 197 4.11 3.17 3.56
N GLU A 198 5.08 2.59 4.30
CA GLU A 198 5.93 3.33 5.25
C GLU A 198 6.69 4.48 4.59
N SER A 199 7.10 4.29 3.33
CA SER A 199 7.75 5.35 2.57
C SER A 199 6.85 6.56 2.28
N MET A 200 5.53 6.39 2.37
CA MET A 200 4.52 7.42 2.09
C MET A 200 3.90 8.02 3.34
N THR A 201 3.58 7.18 4.33
CA THR A 201 2.85 7.59 5.54
C THR A 201 3.11 6.64 6.71
N PRO A 202 3.11 7.15 7.95
CA PRO A 202 3.08 6.29 9.13
C PRO A 202 1.67 5.79 9.48
N ASN A 203 0.59 6.38 8.90
CA ASN A 203 -0.78 6.01 9.24
C ASN A 203 -1.25 4.86 8.37
N ILE A 204 -1.62 3.74 8.98
CA ILE A 204 -2.05 2.55 8.26
C ILE A 204 -3.34 1.95 8.81
N LEU A 205 -4.06 1.31 7.90
CA LEU A 205 -5.14 0.37 8.18
C LEU A 205 -4.70 -1.01 7.70
N LEU A 206 -4.66 -1.96 8.62
CA LEU A 206 -4.30 -3.33 8.33
C LEU A 206 -5.58 -4.15 8.12
N ILE A 207 -5.73 -4.72 6.93
CA ILE A 207 -6.92 -5.52 6.57
C ILE A 207 -6.53 -6.95 6.22
N ASN A 208 -7.28 -7.93 6.73
CA ASN A 208 -7.15 -9.33 6.34
C ASN A 208 -8.53 -10.02 6.38
N GLN A 209 -8.78 -10.90 5.39
CA GLN A 209 -10.03 -11.68 5.29
C GLN A 209 -11.30 -10.84 5.49
N GLY A 210 -11.29 -9.62 4.95
CA GLY A 210 -12.41 -8.69 5.04
C GLY A 210 -12.60 -8.03 6.41
N ARG A 211 -11.65 -8.11 7.33
CA ARG A 211 -11.69 -7.49 8.66
C ARG A 211 -10.52 -6.53 8.86
N ILE A 212 -10.73 -5.47 9.61
CA ILE A 212 -9.64 -4.61 10.08
C ILE A 212 -8.98 -5.29 11.26
N LEU A 213 -7.68 -5.53 11.17
CA LEU A 213 -6.88 -6.13 12.24
C LEU A 213 -6.24 -5.09 13.13
N ALA A 214 -5.80 -3.97 12.55
CA ALA A 214 -5.19 -2.87 13.28
C ALA A 214 -5.36 -1.56 12.52
N GLU A 215 -5.39 -0.46 13.24
CA GLU A 215 -5.37 0.91 12.71
C GLU A 215 -4.45 1.78 13.55
N GLY A 216 -3.78 2.74 12.93
CA GLY A 216 -2.93 3.70 13.62
C GLY A 216 -1.56 3.89 13.00
N ASN A 217 -0.59 4.25 13.83
CA ASN A 217 0.78 4.46 13.38
C ASN A 217 1.52 3.14 13.20
N VAL A 218 2.21 2.98 12.07
CA VAL A 218 2.98 1.77 11.74
C VAL A 218 4.00 1.40 12.81
N HIS A 219 4.62 2.41 13.47
CA HIS A 219 5.57 2.14 14.56
C HIS A 219 4.88 1.51 15.77
N GLN A 220 3.68 2.00 16.14
CA GLN A 220 2.89 1.41 17.23
C GLN A 220 2.44 -0.02 16.90
N ILE A 221 2.13 -0.29 15.62
CA ILE A 221 1.78 -1.63 15.18
C ILE A 221 3.00 -2.55 15.18
N ARG A 222 4.19 -2.03 14.85
CA ARG A 222 5.47 -2.76 15.00
C ARG A 222 5.78 -3.06 16.45
N ASP A 223 5.63 -2.09 17.35
CA ASP A 223 5.86 -2.29 18.79
C ASP A 223 5.02 -3.46 19.33
N LEU A 224 3.78 -3.62 18.86
CA LEU A 224 2.93 -4.77 19.20
C LEU A 224 3.48 -6.10 18.65
N ILE A 225 4.24 -6.05 17.55
CA ILE A 225 4.88 -7.23 16.95
C ILE A 225 6.21 -7.49 17.65
N ASP A 226 6.93 -6.43 18.01
CA ASP A 226 8.24 -6.47 18.69
C ASP A 226 8.13 -7.07 20.12
N GLU A 227 6.92 -7.16 20.70
CA GLU A 227 6.65 -7.96 21.88
C GLU A 227 6.78 -9.49 21.61
N HIS A 228 6.84 -9.91 20.35
CA HIS A 228 7.03 -11.30 19.95
C HIS A 228 8.46 -11.55 19.46
N PRO A 229 9.01 -12.76 19.70
CA PRO A 229 10.37 -13.10 19.29
C PRO A 229 10.55 -13.03 17.77
N HIS A 230 11.53 -12.24 17.31
CA HIS A 230 11.89 -12.14 15.92
C HIS A 230 12.70 -13.32 15.42
N LYS A 231 12.41 -13.82 14.21
CA LYS A 231 13.20 -14.84 13.54
C LYS A 231 14.20 -14.18 12.59
N VAL A 232 15.47 -14.50 12.75
CA VAL A 232 16.55 -14.07 11.90
C VAL A 232 17.24 -15.28 11.29
N TYR A 233 17.23 -15.35 9.97
CA TYR A 233 17.95 -16.36 9.20
C TYR A 233 19.37 -15.85 8.93
N VAL A 234 20.39 -16.66 9.29
CA VAL A 234 21.80 -16.31 9.10
C VAL A 234 22.54 -17.46 8.44
N LYS A 235 23.25 -17.17 7.34
CA LYS A 235 24.15 -18.11 6.69
C LYS A 235 25.57 -17.54 6.71
N ALA A 236 26.53 -18.34 7.19
CA ALA A 236 27.94 -17.96 7.32
C ALA A 236 28.85 -19.13 6.97
N ASP A 237 30.15 -18.87 6.75
CA ASP A 237 31.16 -19.92 6.50
C ASP A 237 31.22 -20.95 7.63
N ARG A 238 31.09 -20.48 8.89
CA ARG A 238 31.14 -21.29 10.08
C ARG A 238 29.85 -21.18 10.89
N THR A 239 28.69 -21.43 10.24
CA THR A 239 27.36 -21.27 10.84
C THR A 239 27.23 -21.94 12.20
N ARG A 240 27.78 -23.14 12.39
CA ARG A 240 27.70 -23.85 13.70
C ARG A 240 28.50 -23.17 14.81
N ALA A 241 29.63 -22.58 14.50
CA ALA A 241 30.45 -21.84 15.46
C ALA A 241 29.77 -20.52 15.84
N LEU A 242 29.24 -19.80 14.85
CA LEU A 242 28.42 -18.60 15.04
C LEU A 242 27.19 -18.89 15.90
N ALA A 243 26.48 -19.97 15.61
CA ALA A 243 25.29 -20.40 16.36
C ALA A 243 25.56 -20.63 17.85
N ARG A 244 26.72 -21.22 18.21
CA ARG A 244 27.12 -21.42 19.61
C ARG A 244 27.31 -20.10 20.36
N GLU A 245 27.90 -19.10 19.68
CA GLU A 245 28.13 -17.79 20.29
C GLU A 245 26.84 -17.01 20.43
N LEU A 246 25.95 -17.09 19.43
CA LEU A 246 24.62 -16.48 19.48
C LEU A 246 23.74 -17.11 20.56
N LEU A 247 23.79 -18.42 20.77
CA LEU A 247 23.01 -19.12 21.80
C LEU A 247 23.39 -18.71 23.22
N ALA A 248 24.60 -18.19 23.44
CA ALA A 248 25.04 -17.71 24.74
C ALA A 248 24.49 -16.32 25.10
N GLN A 249 23.77 -15.66 24.21
CA GLN A 249 23.14 -14.35 24.44
C GLN A 249 21.80 -14.52 25.17
N GLU A 250 21.52 -13.65 26.14
CA GLU A 250 20.27 -13.69 26.93
C GLU A 250 19.02 -13.38 26.11
N ASP A 251 19.17 -12.62 25.02
CA ASP A 251 18.09 -12.22 24.12
C ASP A 251 17.76 -13.29 23.06
N VAL A 252 18.56 -14.34 22.93
CA VAL A 252 18.30 -15.47 22.02
C VAL A 252 17.46 -16.52 22.71
N LEU A 253 16.22 -16.69 22.25
CA LEU A 253 15.23 -17.60 22.83
C LEU A 253 15.30 -19.01 22.26
N SER A 254 15.58 -19.13 20.99
CA SER A 254 15.73 -20.44 20.33
C SER A 254 16.62 -20.35 19.10
N LEU A 255 17.13 -21.51 18.69
CA LEU A 255 17.98 -21.63 17.53
C LEU A 255 17.70 -22.95 16.81
N ALA A 256 17.47 -22.91 15.52
CA ALA A 256 17.23 -24.07 14.67
C ALA A 256 18.13 -24.03 13.43
N PHE A 257 18.64 -25.19 13.00
CA PHE A 257 19.42 -25.27 11.75
C PHE A 257 18.50 -25.62 10.58
N GLU A 258 18.60 -24.84 9.51
CA GLU A 258 17.94 -25.09 8.23
C GLU A 258 19.01 -25.22 7.13
N GLY A 259 19.39 -26.48 6.85
CA GLY A 259 20.48 -26.77 5.90
C GLY A 259 21.82 -26.21 6.39
N GLU A 260 22.40 -25.26 5.62
CA GLU A 260 23.67 -24.60 5.97
C GLU A 260 23.49 -23.32 6.79
N ALA A 261 22.27 -22.93 7.05
CA ALA A 261 21.92 -21.71 7.77
C ALA A 261 21.41 -22.00 9.19
N VAL A 262 21.32 -20.97 9.99
CA VAL A 262 20.71 -20.99 11.31
C VAL A 262 19.58 -19.97 11.37
N VAL A 263 18.43 -20.38 11.88
CA VAL A 263 17.31 -19.50 12.23
C VAL A 263 17.36 -19.26 13.72
N VAL A 264 17.50 -18.02 14.10
CA VAL A 264 17.59 -17.57 15.49
C VAL A 264 16.32 -16.82 15.85
N GLN A 265 15.71 -17.13 16.98
CA GLN A 265 14.64 -16.32 17.57
C GLN A 265 15.24 -15.43 18.66
N THR A 266 15.04 -14.12 18.52
CA THR A 266 15.52 -13.14 19.50
C THR A 266 14.36 -12.29 20.03
N SER A 267 14.42 -11.93 21.31
CA SER A 267 13.49 -11.02 21.97
C SER A 267 13.91 -9.53 21.81
N LYS A 268 15.13 -9.26 21.31
CA LYS A 268 15.68 -7.90 21.14
C LYS A 268 16.37 -7.77 19.79
N PRO A 269 15.62 -7.58 18.70
CA PRO A 269 16.15 -7.59 17.34
C PRO A 269 17.28 -6.58 17.12
N ASP A 270 17.14 -5.35 17.60
CA ASP A 270 18.16 -4.29 17.42
C ASP A 270 19.50 -4.66 18.08
N ALA A 271 19.47 -5.19 19.31
CA ALA A 271 20.65 -5.64 20.02
C ALA A 271 21.28 -6.84 19.31
N PHE A 272 20.46 -7.76 18.80
CA PHE A 272 20.91 -8.92 18.03
C PHE A 272 21.61 -8.50 16.73
N TYR A 273 21.03 -7.59 15.94
CA TYR A 273 21.65 -7.10 14.70
C TYR A 273 22.96 -6.33 14.95
N ALA A 274 23.02 -5.51 16.00
CA ALA A 274 24.25 -4.83 16.41
C ALA A 274 25.33 -5.86 16.72
N ARG A 275 25.02 -6.88 17.51
CA ARG A 275 25.95 -7.97 17.87
C ARG A 275 26.38 -8.79 16.64
N LEU A 276 25.46 -9.14 15.76
CA LEU A 276 25.76 -9.86 14.53
C LEU A 276 26.72 -9.08 13.65
N THR A 277 26.58 -7.75 13.60
CA THR A 277 27.48 -6.85 12.88
C THR A 277 28.89 -6.84 13.47
N GLU A 278 29.01 -6.83 14.81
CA GLU A 278 30.30 -6.94 15.50
C GLU A 278 30.99 -8.29 15.21
N LEU A 279 30.22 -9.39 15.26
CA LEU A 279 30.72 -10.73 14.95
C LEU A 279 31.19 -10.87 13.49
N ALA A 280 30.46 -10.28 12.56
CA ALA A 280 30.85 -10.20 11.16
C ALA A 280 32.17 -9.42 10.98
N ALA A 281 32.30 -8.27 11.64
CA ALA A 281 33.50 -7.43 11.59
C ALA A 281 34.73 -8.10 12.21
N SER A 282 34.55 -8.95 13.22
CA SER A 282 35.65 -9.71 13.86
C SER A 282 36.27 -10.76 12.95
N GLY A 283 35.57 -11.24 11.92
CA GLY A 283 36.00 -12.29 11.00
C GLY A 283 36.20 -13.68 11.64
N VAL A 284 35.89 -13.86 12.93
CA VAL A 284 36.15 -15.12 13.68
C VAL A 284 35.34 -16.28 13.09
N HIS A 285 34.14 -16.00 12.57
CA HIS A 285 33.23 -17.00 12.02
C HIS A 285 33.25 -17.09 10.49
N GLY A 286 34.22 -16.43 9.83
CA GLY A 286 34.30 -16.27 8.39
C GLY A 286 33.30 -15.22 7.88
N ALA A 287 33.00 -15.25 6.57
CA ALA A 287 32.05 -14.33 5.98
C ALA A 287 30.60 -14.72 6.34
N ILE A 288 29.78 -13.72 6.65
CA ILE A 288 28.33 -13.86 6.70
C ILE A 288 27.81 -13.61 5.28
N HIS A 289 27.19 -14.61 4.67
CA HIS A 289 26.74 -14.59 3.28
C HIS A 289 25.32 -14.06 3.14
N GLU A 290 24.49 -14.34 4.13
CA GLU A 290 23.08 -14.00 4.07
C GLU A 290 22.54 -13.74 5.48
N VAL A 291 21.81 -12.63 5.61
CA VAL A 291 21.02 -12.30 6.79
C VAL A 291 19.66 -11.83 6.30
N THR A 292 18.62 -12.54 6.66
CA THR A 292 17.24 -12.17 6.33
C THR A 292 16.35 -12.35 7.55
N SER A 293 15.32 -11.52 7.67
CA SER A 293 14.28 -11.67 8.67
C SER A 293 12.99 -12.13 7.99
N PRO A 294 12.62 -13.41 8.08
CA PRO A 294 11.37 -13.90 7.54
C PRO A 294 10.16 -13.18 8.12
N ASP A 295 10.29 -12.65 9.34
CA ASP A 295 9.24 -11.98 10.10
C ASP A 295 9.12 -10.47 9.78
N ASP A 296 10.03 -9.89 9.00
CA ASP A 296 9.96 -8.49 8.53
C ASP A 296 8.97 -8.29 7.38
N ASN A 297 8.34 -9.35 6.91
CA ASN A 297 7.33 -9.25 5.88
C ASN A 297 5.92 -9.15 6.48
N LEU A 298 5.03 -8.57 5.69
CA LEU A 298 3.63 -8.37 6.04
C LEU A 298 2.93 -9.68 6.45
N GLN A 299 3.35 -10.81 5.89
CA GLN A 299 2.75 -12.11 6.15
C GLN A 299 3.04 -12.56 7.58
N ALA A 300 4.23 -12.29 8.10
CA ALA A 300 4.57 -12.55 9.50
C ALA A 300 3.75 -11.67 10.45
N VAL A 301 3.61 -10.38 10.12
CA VAL A 301 2.71 -9.46 10.85
C VAL A 301 1.29 -10.03 10.92
N PHE A 302 0.76 -10.54 9.81
CA PHE A 302 -0.56 -11.15 9.76
C PHE A 302 -0.64 -12.45 10.59
N GLU A 303 0.38 -13.30 10.52
CA GLU A 303 0.40 -14.55 11.28
C GLU A 303 0.43 -14.31 12.81
N TYR A 304 1.01 -13.21 13.26
CA TYR A 304 0.99 -12.79 14.67
C TYR A 304 -0.35 -12.18 15.09
N LEU A 305 -0.96 -11.35 14.26
CA LEU A 305 -2.23 -10.68 14.58
C LEU A 305 -3.47 -11.58 14.40
N VAL A 306 -3.35 -12.69 13.69
CA VAL A 306 -4.46 -13.63 13.42
C VAL A 306 -4.47 -14.81 14.39
N LYS A 307 -3.41 -14.99 15.22
CA LYS A 307 -3.38 -15.97 16.32
C LYS A 307 -4.14 -15.44 17.53
#